data_5be68df4e1aa4cd61c02b0336dd47cbf
#
_entry.id   5be68df4e1aa4cd61c02b0336dd47cbf
#
_cell.length_a   1.000
_cell.length_b   1.000
_cell.length_c   1.000
_cell.angle_alpha   90.00
_cell.angle_beta   90.00
_cell.angle_gamma   90.00
#
_symmetry.space_group_name_H-M   'P 1'
#
loop_
_entity.id
_entity.type
_entity.pdbx_description
1 polymer ?
#
loop_
_entity_poly.entity_id
_entity_poly.type
_entity_poly.pdbx_seq_one_letter_code
_entity_poly.pdbx_strand_id
1 'polypeptide(L)'
;MALSGNLSNFAGGLIILLFKPYKVGDFIEAQGVSGTVKEIQIFHTVLTTSDNKIIYIPNGSLSSGVVTNYSREETRRVEWIFGVEYGSDYEQVRKVVLRVLEADQRIMTDPAPFVALTALADSSVNIVVRVWVKSADYWNVYFEINQNIYATFNAEGIGFPFPQLTIHQANN
;
A
#
# COMPACT_ATOMS: atom_id res chain seq x y z
N MET A 1 -6.95 40.76 -4.68
CA MET A 1 -6.34 39.43 -4.40
C MET A 1 -7.32 38.26 -4.47
N ALA A 2 -8.60 38.40 -4.22
CA ALA A 2 -9.59 37.31 -4.34
C ALA A 2 -9.81 36.82 -5.78
N LEU A 3 -9.66 37.69 -6.77
CA LEU A 3 -9.91 37.35 -8.20
C LEU A 3 -8.83 36.43 -8.77
N SER A 4 -7.57 36.54 -8.32
CA SER A 4 -6.46 35.70 -8.80
C SER A 4 -6.59 34.23 -8.36
N GLY A 5 -7.09 33.98 -7.14
CA GLY A 5 -7.33 32.63 -6.64
C GLY A 5 -8.45 31.91 -7.40
N ASN A 6 -9.53 32.62 -7.71
CA ASN A 6 -10.63 32.05 -8.50
C ASN A 6 -10.21 31.76 -9.95
N LEU A 7 -9.41 32.62 -10.57
CA LEU A 7 -8.89 32.38 -11.91
C LEU A 7 -7.94 31.19 -11.95
N SER A 8 -7.07 31.03 -10.92
CA SER A 8 -6.18 29.88 -10.78
C SER A 8 -6.97 28.58 -10.64
N ASN A 9 -8.02 28.56 -9.81
CA ASN A 9 -8.87 27.39 -9.64
C ASN A 9 -9.67 27.04 -10.91
N PHE A 10 -10.17 28.04 -11.61
CA PHE A 10 -10.84 27.84 -12.91
C PHE A 10 -9.88 27.25 -13.94
N ALA A 11 -8.69 27.84 -14.10
CA ALA A 11 -7.67 27.34 -15.01
C ALA A 11 -7.21 25.92 -14.61
N GLY A 12 -7.04 25.66 -13.33
CA GLY A 12 -6.74 24.32 -12.79
C GLY A 12 -7.82 23.30 -13.13
N GLY A 13 -9.09 23.67 -13.02
CA GLY A 13 -10.22 22.83 -13.42
C GLY A 13 -10.18 22.47 -14.91
N LEU A 14 -9.90 23.42 -15.79
CA LEU A 14 -9.74 23.17 -17.22
C LEU A 14 -8.57 22.22 -17.50
N ILE A 15 -7.43 22.41 -16.85
CA ILE A 15 -6.26 21.53 -17.00
C ILE A 15 -6.62 20.11 -16.58
N ILE A 16 -7.29 19.92 -15.44
CA ILE A 16 -7.70 18.61 -14.95
C ILE A 16 -8.66 17.93 -15.95
N LEU A 17 -9.62 18.67 -16.51
CA LEU A 17 -10.59 18.12 -17.47
C LEU A 17 -9.95 17.77 -18.81
N LEU A 18 -8.93 18.52 -19.26
CA LEU A 18 -8.25 18.28 -20.53
C LEU A 18 -7.24 17.14 -20.43
N PHE A 19 -6.37 17.16 -19.43
CA PHE A 19 -5.29 16.18 -19.29
C PHE A 19 -5.68 14.94 -18.48
N LYS A 20 -6.75 15.01 -17.71
CA LYS A 20 -7.35 13.92 -16.94
C LYS A 20 -6.31 13.13 -16.11
N PRO A 21 -5.55 13.79 -15.21
CA PRO A 21 -4.65 13.08 -14.31
C PRO A 21 -5.41 12.10 -13.41
N TYR A 22 -6.67 12.36 -13.19
CA TYR A 22 -7.66 11.50 -12.55
C TYR A 22 -9.05 11.74 -13.12
N LYS A 23 -9.98 10.85 -12.83
CA LYS A 23 -11.40 10.94 -13.21
C LYS A 23 -12.30 10.63 -12.02
N VAL A 24 -13.59 10.92 -12.16
CA VAL A 24 -14.59 10.52 -11.15
C VAL A 24 -14.55 8.99 -10.95
N GLY A 25 -14.51 8.57 -9.70
CA GLY A 25 -14.38 7.19 -9.28
C GLY A 25 -12.95 6.75 -8.97
N ASP A 26 -11.92 7.49 -9.36
CA ASP A 26 -10.54 7.20 -8.99
C ASP A 26 -10.29 7.49 -7.50
N PHE A 27 -9.52 6.63 -6.83
CA PHE A 27 -8.98 6.91 -5.51
C PHE A 27 -7.64 7.63 -5.65
N ILE A 28 -7.56 8.84 -5.12
CA ILE A 28 -6.38 9.70 -5.21
C ILE A 28 -5.91 10.17 -3.85
N GLU A 29 -4.64 10.54 -3.79
CA GLU A 29 -4.04 11.25 -2.66
C GLU A 29 -3.39 12.54 -3.17
N ALA A 30 -3.73 13.65 -2.55
CA ALA A 30 -3.21 14.97 -2.86
C ALA A 30 -3.34 15.90 -1.66
N GLN A 31 -2.45 16.86 -1.50
CA GLN A 31 -2.50 17.88 -0.42
C GLN A 31 -2.61 17.27 0.98
N GLY A 32 -2.02 16.08 1.23
CA GLY A 32 -2.07 15.41 2.52
C GLY A 32 -3.41 14.74 2.86
N VAL A 33 -4.33 14.64 1.91
CA VAL A 33 -5.62 13.97 2.06
C VAL A 33 -5.83 12.94 0.97
N SER A 34 -6.64 11.91 1.23
CA SER A 34 -6.97 10.87 0.26
C SER A 34 -8.46 10.56 0.23
N GLY A 35 -8.96 10.16 -0.92
CA GLY A 35 -10.35 9.78 -1.11
C GLY A 35 -10.69 9.44 -2.55
N THR A 36 -11.90 8.96 -2.74
CA THR A 36 -12.45 8.71 -4.08
C THR A 36 -12.98 10.01 -4.67
N VAL A 37 -12.61 10.31 -5.90
CA VAL A 37 -13.11 11.48 -6.63
C VAL A 37 -14.61 11.30 -6.86
N LYS A 38 -15.41 12.14 -6.19
CA LYS A 38 -16.85 12.14 -6.30
C LYS A 38 -17.31 12.97 -7.49
N GLU A 39 -16.74 14.17 -7.64
CA GLU A 39 -17.04 15.09 -8.72
C GLU A 39 -15.90 16.08 -8.96
N ILE A 40 -15.81 16.59 -10.17
CA ILE A 40 -14.87 17.64 -10.56
C ILE A 40 -15.72 18.86 -10.93
N GLN A 41 -15.71 19.86 -10.06
CA GLN A 41 -16.45 21.13 -10.25
C GLN A 41 -15.54 22.17 -10.89
N ILE A 42 -16.09 23.32 -11.26
CA ILE A 42 -15.33 24.39 -11.93
C ILE A 42 -14.13 24.87 -11.12
N PHE A 43 -14.28 25.03 -9.80
CA PHE A 43 -13.23 25.55 -8.91
C PHE A 43 -12.64 24.52 -7.97
N HIS A 44 -13.32 23.41 -7.72
CA HIS A 44 -12.95 22.40 -6.74
C HIS A 44 -13.11 20.98 -7.31
N THR A 45 -12.27 20.09 -6.86
CA THR A 45 -12.51 18.64 -6.93
C THR A 45 -13.00 18.16 -5.57
N VAL A 46 -14.04 17.35 -5.57
CA VAL A 46 -14.69 16.83 -4.37
C VAL A 46 -14.30 15.37 -4.19
N LEU A 47 -13.75 15.04 -3.02
CA LEU A 47 -13.41 13.68 -2.64
C LEU A 47 -14.37 13.15 -1.55
N THR A 48 -14.64 11.86 -1.59
CA THR A 48 -15.26 11.13 -0.48
C THR A 48 -14.19 10.24 0.17
N THR A 49 -13.96 10.39 1.46
CA THR A 49 -13.05 9.53 2.23
C THR A 49 -13.65 8.15 2.48
N SER A 50 -12.81 7.17 2.86
CA SER A 50 -13.26 5.82 3.20
C SER A 50 -14.22 5.76 4.39
N ASP A 51 -14.15 6.76 5.29
CA ASP A 51 -15.07 6.94 6.43
C ASP A 51 -16.22 7.92 6.13
N ASN A 52 -16.50 8.14 4.83
CA ASN A 52 -17.64 8.87 4.30
C ASN A 52 -17.68 10.38 4.62
N LYS A 53 -16.52 11.02 4.74
CA LYS A 53 -16.41 12.49 4.81
C LYS A 53 -16.22 13.09 3.41
N ILE A 54 -16.65 14.31 3.22
CA ILE A 54 -16.49 15.06 1.98
C ILE A 54 -15.35 16.06 2.14
N ILE A 55 -14.42 16.07 1.18
CA ILE A 55 -13.30 17.00 1.12
C ILE A 55 -13.41 17.80 -0.18
N TYR A 56 -13.34 19.13 -0.06
CA TYR A 56 -13.26 20.05 -1.19
C TYR A 56 -11.83 20.54 -1.36
N ILE A 57 -11.20 20.23 -2.49
CA ILE A 57 -9.84 20.66 -2.79
C ILE A 57 -9.86 21.66 -3.95
N PRO A 58 -9.27 22.85 -3.82
CA PRO A 58 -9.18 23.82 -4.90
C PRO A 58 -8.41 23.24 -6.10
N ASN A 59 -8.97 23.37 -7.31
CA ASN A 59 -8.39 22.81 -8.53
C ASN A 59 -7.00 23.38 -8.86
N GLY A 60 -6.74 24.64 -8.52
CA GLY A 60 -5.41 25.24 -8.69
C GLY A 60 -4.32 24.49 -7.93
N SER A 61 -4.61 24.05 -6.71
CA SER A 61 -3.68 23.26 -5.89
C SER A 61 -3.45 21.86 -6.46
N LEU A 62 -4.48 21.25 -7.04
CA LEU A 62 -4.39 19.92 -7.65
C LEU A 62 -3.66 19.95 -9.00
N SER A 63 -3.89 20.98 -9.82
CA SER A 63 -3.28 21.09 -11.15
C SER A 63 -1.79 21.43 -11.11
N SER A 64 -1.33 22.06 -10.02
CA SER A 64 0.06 22.47 -9.82
C SER A 64 0.82 21.62 -8.80
N GLY A 65 0.11 20.79 -8.02
CA GLY A 65 0.68 19.96 -6.98
C GLY A 65 0.91 18.50 -7.40
N VAL A 66 1.41 17.71 -6.45
CA VAL A 66 1.56 16.26 -6.63
C VAL A 66 0.22 15.58 -6.38
N VAL A 67 -0.18 14.73 -7.30
CA VAL A 67 -1.36 13.86 -7.19
C VAL A 67 -0.92 12.42 -7.40
N THR A 68 -1.20 11.56 -6.42
CA THR A 68 -1.02 10.12 -6.55
C THR A 68 -2.36 9.49 -6.92
N ASN A 69 -2.45 8.84 -8.07
CA ASN A 69 -3.65 8.13 -8.51
C ASN A 69 -3.45 6.63 -8.35
N TYR A 70 -4.16 6.02 -7.42
CA TYR A 70 -4.08 4.60 -7.11
C TYR A 70 -4.96 3.71 -8.01
N SER A 71 -5.85 4.32 -8.80
CA SER A 71 -6.83 3.62 -9.63
C SER A 71 -6.49 3.62 -11.12
N ARG A 72 -5.55 4.46 -11.55
CA ARG A 72 -5.24 4.64 -12.98
C ARG A 72 -4.60 3.41 -13.60
N GLU A 73 -3.67 2.78 -12.89
CA GLU A 73 -3.02 1.56 -13.34
C GLU A 73 -3.87 0.35 -12.97
N GLU A 74 -3.99 -0.60 -13.91
CA GLU A 74 -4.81 -1.80 -13.72
C GLU A 74 -4.24 -2.74 -12.67
N THR A 75 -2.93 -2.69 -12.46
CA THR A 75 -2.21 -3.55 -11.52
C THR A 75 -1.42 -2.73 -10.51
N ARG A 76 -1.28 -3.27 -9.29
CA ARG A 76 -0.48 -2.69 -8.22
C ARG A 76 0.38 -3.75 -7.58
N ARG A 77 1.55 -3.33 -7.09
CA ARG A 77 2.43 -4.19 -6.31
C ARG A 77 2.04 -4.12 -4.83
N VAL A 78 1.71 -5.26 -4.25
CA VAL A 78 1.52 -5.43 -2.81
C VAL A 78 2.85 -5.83 -2.20
N GLU A 79 3.17 -5.27 -1.03
CA GLU A 79 4.40 -5.56 -0.30
C GLU A 79 4.09 -5.85 1.16
N TRP A 80 4.72 -6.89 1.70
CA TRP A 80 4.73 -7.23 3.12
C TRP A 80 6.17 -7.39 3.60
N ILE A 81 6.35 -7.17 4.89
CA ILE A 81 7.56 -7.55 5.61
C ILE A 81 7.13 -8.48 6.74
N PHE A 82 7.52 -9.75 6.64
CA PHE A 82 7.28 -10.75 7.67
C PHE A 82 8.54 -10.95 8.51
N GLY A 83 8.45 -10.76 9.82
CA GLY A 83 9.51 -11.07 10.76
C GLY A 83 9.41 -12.51 11.23
N VAL A 84 10.54 -13.22 11.23
CA VAL A 84 10.68 -14.54 11.84
C VAL A 84 11.78 -14.54 12.90
N GLU A 85 11.77 -15.51 13.80
CA GLU A 85 12.81 -15.65 14.82
C GLU A 85 14.18 -15.92 14.20
N TYR A 86 15.23 -15.45 14.88
CA TYR A 86 16.59 -15.88 14.57
C TYR A 86 16.74 -17.39 14.77
N GLY A 87 17.46 -18.05 13.85
CA GLY A 87 17.59 -19.50 13.79
C GLY A 87 16.54 -20.22 12.94
N SER A 88 15.52 -19.50 12.44
CA SER A 88 14.60 -20.05 11.45
C SER A 88 15.34 -20.37 10.14
N ASP A 89 15.01 -21.52 9.53
CA ASP A 89 15.55 -21.88 8.22
C ASP A 89 14.90 -21.00 7.14
N TYR A 90 15.68 -20.09 6.57
CA TYR A 90 15.22 -19.15 5.54
C TYR A 90 14.62 -19.87 4.33
N GLU A 91 15.22 -20.97 3.86
CA GLU A 91 14.73 -21.68 2.69
C GLU A 91 13.37 -22.36 2.96
N GLN A 92 13.19 -22.87 4.18
CA GLN A 92 11.90 -23.39 4.61
C GLN A 92 10.85 -22.28 4.64
N VAL A 93 11.16 -21.14 5.27
CA VAL A 93 10.24 -19.99 5.35
C VAL A 93 9.87 -19.50 3.95
N ARG A 94 10.85 -19.36 3.07
CA ARG A 94 10.65 -18.94 1.69
C ARG A 94 9.72 -19.88 0.93
N LYS A 95 9.89 -21.20 1.06
CA LYS A 95 9.02 -22.23 0.44
C LYS A 95 7.59 -22.13 0.94
N VAL A 96 7.41 -21.95 2.25
CA VAL A 96 6.09 -21.79 2.87
C VAL A 96 5.39 -20.54 2.36
N VAL A 97 6.09 -19.41 2.32
CA VAL A 97 5.56 -18.15 1.78
C VAL A 97 5.12 -18.32 0.32
N LEU A 98 5.99 -18.88 -0.53
CA LEU A 98 5.67 -19.08 -1.95
C LEU A 98 4.44 -19.97 -2.13
N ARG A 99 4.31 -21.05 -1.36
CA ARG A 99 3.14 -21.94 -1.40
C ARG A 99 1.84 -21.20 -1.03
N VAL A 100 1.89 -20.32 -0.02
CA VAL A 100 0.72 -19.49 0.36
C VAL A 100 0.35 -18.54 -0.78
N LEU A 101 1.34 -17.92 -1.42
CA LEU A 101 1.10 -17.00 -2.54
C LEU A 101 0.54 -17.73 -3.76
N GLU A 102 1.06 -18.91 -4.10
CA GLU A 102 0.61 -19.72 -5.24
C GLU A 102 -0.82 -20.22 -5.10
N ALA A 103 -1.33 -20.36 -3.87
CA ALA A 103 -2.71 -20.74 -3.61
C ALA A 103 -3.73 -19.64 -3.93
N ASP A 104 -3.31 -18.37 -4.05
CA ASP A 104 -4.18 -17.26 -4.36
C ASP A 104 -4.12 -16.90 -5.85
N GLN A 105 -5.20 -17.22 -6.57
CA GLN A 105 -5.29 -17.00 -8.03
C GLN A 105 -5.31 -15.51 -8.45
N ARG A 106 -5.49 -14.59 -7.52
CA ARG A 106 -5.43 -13.13 -7.79
C ARG A 106 -4.00 -12.63 -7.91
N ILE A 107 -3.04 -13.39 -7.41
CA ILE A 107 -1.61 -13.08 -7.50
C ILE A 107 -1.12 -13.44 -8.89
N MET A 108 -0.50 -12.47 -9.56
CA MET A 108 0.02 -12.65 -10.91
C MET A 108 1.29 -13.54 -10.88
N THR A 109 1.42 -14.38 -11.91
CA THR A 109 2.62 -15.20 -12.12
C THR A 109 3.71 -14.48 -12.91
N ASP A 110 3.33 -13.42 -13.63
CA ASP A 110 4.24 -12.54 -14.37
C ASP A 110 3.82 -11.07 -14.11
N PRO A 111 4.65 -10.27 -13.46
CA PRO A 111 5.93 -10.62 -12.82
C PRO A 111 5.76 -11.63 -11.67
N ALA A 112 6.71 -12.56 -11.56
CA ALA A 112 6.67 -13.60 -10.52
C ALA A 112 6.75 -13.00 -9.10
N PRO A 113 6.15 -13.64 -8.09
CA PRO A 113 6.32 -13.28 -6.69
C PRO A 113 7.80 -13.19 -6.29
N PHE A 114 8.15 -12.14 -5.58
CA PHE A 114 9.48 -11.91 -5.08
C PHE A 114 9.52 -12.11 -3.56
N VAL A 115 10.42 -12.97 -3.09
CA VAL A 115 10.62 -13.26 -1.67
C VAL A 115 12.10 -13.20 -1.38
N ALA A 116 12.53 -12.35 -0.45
CA ALA A 116 13.93 -12.19 -0.07
C ALA A 116 14.09 -11.79 1.40
N LEU A 117 15.22 -12.17 2.00
CA LEU A 117 15.64 -11.65 3.29
C LEU A 117 16.04 -10.17 3.09
N THR A 118 15.40 -9.26 3.82
CA THR A 118 15.59 -7.81 3.64
C THR A 118 16.37 -7.16 4.78
N ALA A 119 16.30 -7.70 5.98
CA ALA A 119 17.03 -7.14 7.12
C ALA A 119 17.25 -8.17 8.23
N LEU A 120 18.37 -8.00 8.93
CA LEU A 120 18.67 -8.63 10.19
C LEU A 120 18.43 -7.57 11.29
N ALA A 121 17.23 -7.56 11.85
CA ALA A 121 16.80 -6.58 12.83
C ALA A 121 17.17 -7.01 14.27
N ASP A 122 16.91 -6.15 15.25
CA ASP A 122 17.31 -6.38 16.65
C ASP A 122 16.77 -7.69 17.23
N SER A 123 15.56 -8.09 16.86
CA SER A 123 14.90 -9.30 17.38
C SER A 123 14.27 -10.18 16.30
N SER A 124 14.45 -9.86 15.03
CA SER A 124 13.83 -10.58 13.93
C SER A 124 14.71 -10.64 12.69
N VAL A 125 14.52 -11.71 11.92
CA VAL A 125 14.94 -11.77 10.52
C VAL A 125 13.75 -11.36 9.65
N ASN A 126 13.90 -10.27 8.90
CA ASN A 126 12.80 -9.71 8.11
C ASN A 126 12.86 -10.21 6.67
N ILE A 127 11.73 -10.70 6.20
CA ILE A 127 11.55 -11.21 4.84
C ILE A 127 10.59 -10.30 4.11
N VAL A 128 11.04 -9.70 3.02
CA VAL A 128 10.19 -8.91 2.14
C VAL A 128 9.52 -9.83 1.13
N VAL A 129 8.23 -9.61 0.94
CA VAL A 129 7.39 -10.33 -0.03
C VAL A 129 6.71 -9.30 -0.92
N ARG A 130 6.85 -9.46 -2.25
CA ARG A 130 6.25 -8.57 -3.24
C ARG A 130 5.52 -9.36 -4.28
N VAL A 131 4.29 -8.98 -4.55
CA VAL A 131 3.46 -9.59 -5.60
C VAL A 131 2.72 -8.52 -6.38
N TRP A 132 2.31 -8.87 -7.60
CA TRP A 132 1.45 -8.02 -8.42
C TRP A 132 0.05 -8.58 -8.44
N VAL A 133 -0.94 -7.69 -8.32
CA VAL A 133 -2.36 -8.01 -8.31
C VAL A 133 -3.13 -6.94 -9.10
N LYS A 134 -4.37 -7.22 -9.49
CA LYS A 134 -5.25 -6.18 -10.00
C LYS A 134 -5.49 -5.12 -8.91
N SER A 135 -5.55 -3.86 -9.30
CA SER A 135 -5.73 -2.74 -8.35
C SER A 135 -6.99 -2.89 -7.47
N ALA A 136 -8.06 -3.49 -8.02
CA ALA A 136 -9.30 -3.77 -7.29
C ALA A 136 -9.12 -4.83 -6.18
N ASP A 137 -8.15 -5.73 -6.32
CA ASP A 137 -7.93 -6.84 -5.38
C ASP A 137 -6.89 -6.50 -4.30
N TYR A 138 -6.25 -5.32 -4.38
CA TYR A 138 -5.11 -4.94 -3.55
C TYR A 138 -5.33 -5.18 -2.06
N TRP A 139 -6.39 -4.63 -1.49
CA TRP A 139 -6.64 -4.70 -0.05
C TRP A 139 -7.13 -6.08 0.39
N ASN A 140 -7.94 -6.74 -0.41
CA ASN A 140 -8.40 -8.10 -0.11
C ASN A 140 -7.22 -9.07 -0.07
N VAL A 141 -6.35 -9.04 -1.07
CA VAL A 141 -5.13 -9.86 -1.09
C VAL A 141 -4.21 -9.48 0.08
N TYR A 142 -4.02 -8.18 0.34
CA TYR A 142 -3.17 -7.73 1.45
C TYR A 142 -3.59 -8.35 2.79
N PHE A 143 -4.86 -8.27 3.14
CA PHE A 143 -5.36 -8.79 4.42
C PHE A 143 -5.42 -10.31 4.48
N GLU A 144 -5.87 -10.97 3.41
CA GLU A 144 -5.98 -12.42 3.38
C GLU A 144 -4.62 -13.10 3.41
N ILE A 145 -3.61 -12.57 2.70
CA ILE A 145 -2.25 -13.11 2.78
C ILE A 145 -1.66 -12.94 4.18
N ASN A 146 -1.87 -11.80 4.86
CA ASN A 146 -1.47 -11.66 6.26
C ASN A 146 -2.07 -12.76 7.15
N GLN A 147 -3.37 -13.01 7.00
CA GLN A 147 -4.07 -14.05 7.76
C GLN A 147 -3.54 -15.45 7.44
N ASN A 148 -3.35 -15.76 6.17
CA ASN A 148 -2.89 -17.07 5.71
C ASN A 148 -1.44 -17.34 6.14
N ILE A 149 -0.56 -16.36 6.05
CA ILE A 149 0.82 -16.46 6.54
C ILE A 149 0.84 -16.70 8.05
N TYR A 150 0.05 -15.95 8.82
CA TYR A 150 -0.04 -16.14 10.26
C TYR A 150 -0.47 -17.58 10.61
N ALA A 151 -1.52 -18.08 9.98
CA ALA A 151 -2.03 -19.43 10.21
C ALA A 151 -1.02 -20.51 9.80
N THR A 152 -0.39 -20.34 8.62
CA THR A 152 0.55 -21.33 8.08
C THR A 152 1.85 -21.38 8.86
N PHE A 153 2.39 -20.22 9.27
CA PHE A 153 3.59 -20.18 10.10
C PHE A 153 3.38 -20.91 11.44
N ASN A 154 2.25 -20.65 12.10
CA ASN A 154 1.89 -21.35 13.33
C ASN A 154 1.76 -22.87 13.11
N ALA A 155 1.13 -23.30 12.02
CA ALA A 155 0.97 -24.72 11.72
C ALA A 155 2.28 -25.45 11.40
N GLU A 156 3.27 -24.73 10.86
CA GLU A 156 4.57 -25.29 10.44
C GLU A 156 5.70 -25.02 11.44
N GLY A 157 5.37 -24.45 12.61
CA GLY A 157 6.35 -24.21 13.67
C GLY A 157 7.37 -23.11 13.33
N ILE A 158 7.04 -22.20 12.40
CA ILE A 158 7.83 -21.01 12.12
C ILE A 158 7.48 -19.96 13.17
N GLY A 159 8.45 -19.64 14.04
CA GLY A 159 8.25 -18.73 15.17
C GLY A 159 8.15 -17.26 14.74
N PHE A 160 7.20 -16.54 15.36
CA PHE A 160 7.16 -15.08 15.30
C PHE A 160 8.07 -14.51 16.39
N PRO A 161 8.87 -13.49 16.06
CA PRO A 161 9.85 -12.96 16.99
C PRO A 161 9.18 -12.19 18.13
N PHE A 162 9.66 -12.45 19.36
CA PHE A 162 9.41 -11.59 20.51
C PHE A 162 10.62 -10.69 20.75
N PRO A 163 10.46 -9.55 21.44
CA PRO A 163 11.59 -8.73 21.86
C PRO A 163 12.61 -9.58 22.61
N GLN A 164 13.88 -9.54 22.20
CA GLN A 164 14.99 -10.27 22.82
C GLN A 164 15.81 -9.32 23.67
N LEU A 165 16.16 -9.76 24.89
CA LEU A 165 17.03 -9.05 25.81
C LEU A 165 18.11 -9.99 26.34
N THR A 166 19.38 -9.63 26.15
CA THR A 166 20.49 -10.36 26.74
C THR A 166 20.84 -9.75 28.10
N ILE A 167 20.76 -10.54 29.19
CA ILE A 167 21.09 -10.10 30.53
C ILE A 167 22.45 -10.71 30.91
N HIS A 168 23.42 -9.86 31.20
CA HIS A 168 24.71 -10.27 31.77
C HIS A 168 24.66 -10.09 33.31
N GLN A 169 24.71 -11.18 34.06
CA GLN A 169 24.90 -11.12 35.52
C GLN A 169 26.38 -10.96 35.82
N ALA A 170 26.74 -9.89 36.51
CA ALA A 170 28.06 -9.76 37.09
C ALA A 170 28.17 -10.74 38.29
N ASN A 171 29.04 -11.72 38.19
CA ASN A 171 29.41 -12.55 39.38
C ASN A 171 30.30 -11.69 40.27
N ASN A 172 29.81 -11.39 41.48
CA ASN A 172 30.63 -10.81 42.57
C ASN A 172 31.57 -11.86 43.16
#